data_39c1a5cbaf3fc9a750fcac05b38a5bdc
#
_entry.id   39c1a5cbaf3fc9a750fcac05b38a5bdc
#
_cell.length_a   1.000
_cell.length_b   1.000
_cell.length_c   1.000
_cell.angle_alpha   90.00
_cell.angle_beta   90.00
_cell.angle_gamma   90.00
#
_symmetry.space_group_name_H-M   'P 1'
#
loop_
_entity.id
_entity.type
_entity.pdbx_description
1 polymer ?
#
loop_
_entity_poly.entity_id
_entity_poly.type
_entity_poly.pdbx_seq_one_letter_code
_entity_poly.pdbx_strand_id
1 'polypeptide(L)'
;MKAILGKKVGMTQVFTEQGEVVPVTVLQSEGMVVVQKKTEEKDGYNAIQVGFGDVKIKNVVKPKKGHFDKSKVEPKRFLREFRVDNIEEYEVGQKLGVDIFQVGEKVDVSGISKGKGFQGNVKRHGHSRGGMSHGSKFHRRRGSLGASAGVGKVVKGTKNHGHMGNEKVTVLNLEVVRVDADKNVILLKGAVPGPKKGLIKIREAVRKNK
;
A
#
# COMPACT_ATOMS: atom_id res chain seq x y z
N MET A 1 6.09 -11.46 12.93
CA MET A 1 5.13 -10.75 12.03
C MET A 1 5.46 -11.05 10.57
N LYS A 2 4.50 -11.63 9.79
CA LYS A 2 4.69 -11.92 8.36
C LYS A 2 4.47 -10.65 7.53
N ALA A 3 5.41 -10.29 6.67
CA ALA A 3 5.28 -9.13 5.79
C ALA A 3 6.12 -9.28 4.52
N ILE A 4 5.61 -8.79 3.38
CA ILE A 4 6.29 -8.85 2.08
C ILE A 4 6.00 -7.60 1.25
N LEU A 5 6.92 -7.29 0.35
CA LEU A 5 6.74 -6.27 -0.70
C LEU A 5 6.44 -6.95 -2.03
N GLY A 6 5.54 -6.39 -2.81
CA GLY A 6 5.20 -6.87 -4.14
C GLY A 6 4.86 -5.74 -5.10
N LYS A 7 4.79 -6.07 -6.38
CA LYS A 7 4.29 -5.20 -7.46
C LYS A 7 2.92 -5.67 -7.89
N LYS A 8 1.98 -4.75 -8.05
CA LYS A 8 0.66 -5.05 -8.61
C LYS A 8 0.78 -5.35 -10.11
N VAL A 9 0.48 -6.58 -10.52
CA VAL A 9 0.45 -6.98 -11.93
C VAL A 9 -0.86 -6.55 -12.57
N GLY A 10 -1.98 -6.93 -11.96
CA GLY A 10 -3.31 -6.64 -12.48
C GLY A 10 -4.41 -7.26 -11.63
N MET A 11 -5.59 -7.34 -12.20
CA MET A 11 -6.72 -8.06 -11.62
C MET A 11 -7.23 -9.08 -12.63
N THR A 12 -7.70 -10.21 -12.12
CA THR A 12 -8.36 -11.27 -12.87
C THR A 12 -9.43 -11.92 -12.00
N GLN A 13 -10.00 -12.98 -12.45
CA GLN A 13 -10.96 -13.78 -11.71
C GLN A 13 -10.51 -15.24 -11.65
N VAL A 14 -10.85 -15.91 -10.58
CA VAL A 14 -10.63 -17.34 -10.36
C VAL A 14 -11.98 -17.98 -10.08
N PHE A 15 -12.20 -19.17 -10.60
CA PHE A 15 -13.40 -19.94 -10.33
C PHE A 15 -13.11 -20.92 -9.20
N THR A 16 -14.01 -21.01 -8.22
CA THR A 16 -13.97 -22.04 -7.19
C THR A 16 -14.49 -23.37 -7.75
N GLU A 17 -14.24 -24.45 -7.08
CA GLU A 17 -14.79 -25.77 -7.43
C GLU A 17 -16.32 -25.79 -7.43
N GLN A 18 -16.95 -24.89 -6.69
CA GLN A 18 -18.41 -24.71 -6.65
C GLN A 18 -18.95 -23.83 -7.79
N GLY A 19 -18.09 -23.36 -8.69
CA GLY A 19 -18.45 -22.48 -9.82
C GLY A 19 -18.58 -21.00 -9.48
N GLU A 20 -18.26 -20.57 -8.25
CA GLU A 20 -18.32 -19.18 -7.88
C GLU A 20 -17.14 -18.39 -8.47
N VAL A 21 -17.42 -17.16 -8.94
CA VAL A 21 -16.41 -16.25 -9.49
C VAL A 21 -15.82 -15.41 -8.35
N VAL A 22 -14.54 -15.57 -8.11
CA VAL A 22 -13.79 -14.78 -7.12
C VAL A 22 -12.90 -13.76 -7.83
N PRO A 23 -13.17 -12.44 -7.70
CA PRO A 23 -12.27 -11.43 -8.25
C PRO A 23 -10.98 -11.37 -7.44
N VAL A 24 -9.83 -11.42 -8.12
CA VAL A 24 -8.53 -11.43 -7.46
C VAL A 24 -7.59 -10.38 -8.05
N THR A 25 -6.75 -9.83 -7.18
CA THR A 25 -5.60 -9.03 -7.59
C THR A 25 -4.35 -9.89 -7.54
N VAL A 26 -3.61 -9.87 -8.64
CA VAL A 26 -2.33 -10.58 -8.80
C VAL A 26 -1.19 -9.66 -8.38
N LEU A 27 -0.43 -10.09 -7.38
CA LEU A 27 0.76 -9.41 -6.87
C LEU A 27 1.98 -10.29 -7.10
N GLN A 28 3.01 -9.72 -7.69
CA GLN A 28 4.29 -10.39 -7.92
C GLN A 28 5.32 -9.88 -6.91
N SER A 29 5.99 -10.79 -6.24
CA SER A 29 7.10 -10.50 -5.34
C SER A 29 8.32 -11.32 -5.77
N GLU A 30 9.24 -10.69 -6.47
CA GLU A 30 10.52 -11.30 -6.90
C GLU A 30 11.47 -11.61 -5.73
N GLY A 31 10.92 -11.69 -4.51
CA GLY A 31 11.67 -11.81 -3.27
C GLY A 31 12.17 -10.45 -2.78
N MET A 32 12.19 -10.27 -1.49
CA MET A 32 12.84 -9.14 -0.85
C MET A 32 14.06 -9.62 -0.08
N VAL A 33 15.07 -8.76 0.04
CA VAL A 33 16.31 -9.08 0.73
C VAL A 33 16.45 -8.23 1.98
N VAL A 34 16.82 -8.83 3.11
CA VAL A 34 17.10 -8.10 4.35
C VAL A 34 18.42 -7.34 4.18
N VAL A 35 18.37 -6.01 4.28
CA VAL A 35 19.53 -5.14 4.10
C VAL A 35 20.12 -4.74 5.44
N GLN A 36 19.28 -4.48 6.44
CA GLN A 36 19.74 -4.04 7.76
C GLN A 36 18.78 -4.54 8.84
N LYS A 37 19.33 -4.87 9.99
CA LYS A 37 18.61 -5.13 11.24
C LYS A 37 18.71 -3.89 12.11
N LYS A 38 17.59 -3.44 12.67
CA LYS A 38 17.51 -2.34 13.63
C LYS A 38 17.12 -2.88 14.99
N THR A 39 17.92 -2.62 15.98
CA THR A 39 17.74 -3.10 17.36
C THR A 39 17.34 -1.96 18.28
N GLU A 40 16.63 -2.29 19.35
CA GLU A 40 16.17 -1.33 20.34
C GLU A 40 17.34 -0.55 20.98
N GLU A 41 18.48 -1.21 21.21
CA GLU A 41 19.68 -0.60 21.80
C GLU A 41 20.30 0.50 20.93
N LYS A 42 20.30 0.33 19.58
CA LYS A 42 20.96 1.26 18.65
C LYS A 42 20.00 2.24 17.98
N ASP A 43 18.81 1.75 17.64
CA ASP A 43 17.85 2.49 16.81
C ASP A 43 16.58 2.88 17.61
N GLY A 44 16.42 2.38 18.84
CA GLY A 44 15.26 2.63 19.70
C GLY A 44 14.02 1.79 19.36
N TYR A 45 14.12 0.85 18.41
CA TYR A 45 13.04 -0.08 18.04
C TYR A 45 13.56 -1.27 17.25
N ASN A 46 12.83 -2.38 17.31
CA ASN A 46 13.14 -3.59 16.57
C ASN A 46 12.47 -3.57 15.20
N ALA A 47 13.28 -3.65 14.13
CA ALA A 47 12.81 -3.70 12.75
C ALA A 47 13.83 -4.35 11.81
N ILE A 48 13.33 -4.87 10.69
CA ILE A 48 14.16 -5.25 9.55
C ILE A 48 13.94 -4.26 8.41
N GLN A 49 15.03 -3.78 7.83
CA GLN A 49 14.98 -3.02 6.59
C GLN A 49 15.19 -3.97 5.42
N VAL A 50 14.25 -3.97 4.49
CA VAL A 50 14.28 -4.84 3.32
C VAL A 50 14.40 -4.05 2.03
N GLY A 51 15.18 -4.60 1.11
CA GLY A 51 15.33 -4.12 -0.26
C GLY A 51 14.44 -4.91 -1.23
N PHE A 52 13.79 -4.23 -2.17
CA PHE A 52 12.91 -4.84 -3.18
C PHE A 52 13.06 -4.20 -4.55
N GLY A 53 13.01 -5.04 -5.59
CA GLY A 53 13.09 -4.61 -6.99
C GLY A 53 14.51 -4.19 -7.41
N ASP A 54 14.93 -4.67 -8.55
CA ASP A 54 16.28 -4.42 -9.05
C ASP A 54 16.44 -3.01 -9.60
N VAL A 55 17.67 -2.51 -9.53
CA VAL A 55 18.07 -1.21 -10.08
C VAL A 55 19.44 -1.33 -10.75
N LYS A 56 19.60 -0.68 -11.90
CA LYS A 56 20.91 -0.61 -12.55
C LYS A 56 21.88 0.18 -11.68
N ILE A 57 23.07 -0.36 -11.42
CA ILE A 57 24.09 0.23 -10.54
C ILE A 57 24.42 1.68 -10.89
N LYS A 58 24.44 2.02 -12.18
CA LYS A 58 24.67 3.39 -12.67
C LYS A 58 23.62 4.42 -12.21
N ASN A 59 22.43 3.96 -11.81
CA ASN A 59 21.34 4.81 -11.33
C ASN A 59 21.29 4.94 -9.81
N VAL A 60 22.25 4.33 -9.11
CA VAL A 60 22.32 4.35 -7.65
C VAL A 60 23.27 5.47 -7.20
N VAL A 61 22.76 6.39 -6.39
CA VAL A 61 23.58 7.47 -5.82
C VAL A 61 24.57 6.93 -4.79
N LYS A 62 25.75 7.56 -4.68
CA LYS A 62 26.86 7.13 -3.80
C LYS A 62 26.44 6.78 -2.36
N PRO A 63 25.65 7.61 -1.63
CA PRO A 63 25.23 7.26 -0.26
C PRO A 63 24.44 5.96 -0.17
N LYS A 64 23.51 5.73 -1.11
CA LYS A 64 22.74 4.48 -1.16
C LYS A 64 23.62 3.29 -1.50
N LYS A 65 24.58 3.47 -2.43
CA LYS A 65 25.54 2.42 -2.75
C LYS A 65 26.31 2.00 -1.51
N GLY A 66 26.90 2.95 -0.76
CA GLY A 66 27.63 2.64 0.48
C GLY A 66 26.75 1.92 1.54
N HIS A 67 25.46 2.22 1.60
CA HIS A 67 24.52 1.52 2.47
C HIS A 67 24.38 0.03 2.10
N PHE A 68 24.23 -0.29 0.80
CA PHE A 68 24.15 -1.67 0.32
C PHE A 68 25.50 -2.39 0.40
N ASP A 69 26.61 -1.71 0.12
CA ASP A 69 27.98 -2.26 0.20
C ASP A 69 28.29 -2.71 1.63
N LYS A 70 27.87 -1.94 2.65
CA LYS A 70 28.01 -2.32 4.07
C LYS A 70 27.30 -3.65 4.40
N SER A 71 26.19 -3.90 3.74
CA SER A 71 25.37 -5.11 3.93
C SER A 71 25.76 -6.25 2.99
N LYS A 72 26.70 -6.02 2.06
CA LYS A 72 27.10 -6.95 1.00
C LYS A 72 25.91 -7.44 0.14
N VAL A 73 24.91 -6.56 -0.05
CA VAL A 73 23.69 -6.84 -0.81
C VAL A 73 23.66 -6.00 -2.07
N GLU A 74 23.21 -6.57 -3.17
CA GLU A 74 23.01 -5.83 -4.41
C GLU A 74 22.01 -4.67 -4.22
N PRO A 75 22.26 -3.50 -4.83
CA PRO A 75 21.38 -2.36 -4.71
C PRO A 75 19.95 -2.67 -5.17
N LYS A 76 18.97 -2.31 -4.34
CA LYS A 76 17.54 -2.47 -4.62
C LYS A 76 16.88 -1.12 -4.80
N ARG A 77 15.79 -1.09 -5.59
CA ARG A 77 15.08 0.14 -5.93
C ARG A 77 14.33 0.73 -4.74
N PHE A 78 13.69 -0.12 -3.95
CA PHE A 78 12.86 0.27 -2.82
C PHE A 78 13.45 -0.26 -1.54
N LEU A 79 13.58 0.60 -0.53
CA LEU A 79 13.88 0.24 0.85
C LEU A 79 12.64 0.51 1.70
N ARG A 80 12.25 -0.47 2.50
CA ARG A 80 11.13 -0.36 3.45
C ARG A 80 11.47 -1.08 4.74
N GLU A 81 10.86 -0.62 5.81
CA GLU A 81 11.02 -1.21 7.13
C GLU A 81 9.76 -1.92 7.57
N PHE A 82 9.99 -3.04 8.26
CA PHE A 82 8.97 -3.81 8.92
C PHE A 82 9.38 -3.96 10.38
N ARG A 83 8.53 -3.52 11.30
CA ARG A 83 8.70 -3.82 12.71
C ARG A 83 8.48 -5.29 12.94
N VAL A 84 9.35 -5.93 13.69
CA VAL A 84 9.30 -7.35 14.02
C VAL A 84 9.49 -7.50 15.52
N ASP A 85 8.89 -8.53 16.09
CA ASP A 85 9.01 -8.83 17.52
C ASP A 85 10.38 -9.49 17.79
N ASN A 86 10.72 -10.52 17.00
CA ASN A 86 11.98 -11.26 17.10
C ASN A 86 12.90 -10.88 15.92
N ILE A 87 13.96 -10.17 16.21
CA ILE A 87 14.93 -9.75 15.20
C ILE A 87 15.98 -10.83 14.91
N GLU A 88 16.16 -11.76 15.82
CA GLU A 88 17.17 -12.82 15.73
C GLU A 88 16.85 -13.86 14.65
N GLU A 89 15.58 -14.02 14.32
CA GLU A 89 15.08 -14.91 13.26
C GLU A 89 15.51 -14.50 11.85
N TYR A 90 16.02 -13.27 11.68
CA TYR A 90 16.38 -12.71 10.39
C TYR A 90 17.89 -12.49 10.28
N GLU A 91 18.43 -12.76 9.10
CA GLU A 91 19.85 -12.52 8.79
C GLU A 91 19.98 -11.47 7.67
N VAL A 92 21.05 -10.66 7.73
CA VAL A 92 21.37 -9.71 6.65
C VAL A 92 21.75 -10.50 5.40
N GLY A 93 21.13 -10.16 4.26
CA GLY A 93 21.28 -10.92 3.01
C GLY A 93 20.24 -12.02 2.80
N GLN A 94 19.45 -12.37 3.83
CA GLN A 94 18.37 -13.37 3.72
C GLN A 94 17.34 -12.91 2.70
N LYS A 95 16.91 -13.81 1.82
CA LYS A 95 15.81 -13.61 0.87
C LYS A 95 14.51 -14.08 1.51
N LEU A 96 13.47 -13.25 1.44
CA LEU A 96 12.13 -13.56 1.93
C LEU A 96 11.17 -13.61 0.73
N GLY A 97 10.52 -14.73 0.54
CA GLY A 97 9.62 -15.04 -0.57
C GLY A 97 8.13 -14.95 -0.22
N VAL A 98 7.27 -15.37 -1.14
CA VAL A 98 5.80 -15.42 -0.96
C VAL A 98 5.35 -16.60 -0.10
N ASP A 99 6.19 -17.59 0.08
CA ASP A 99 6.02 -18.84 0.82
C ASP A 99 5.69 -18.65 2.31
N ILE A 100 5.96 -17.46 2.85
CA ILE A 100 5.63 -17.10 4.23
C ILE A 100 4.10 -17.01 4.47
N PHE A 101 3.29 -16.85 3.40
CA PHE A 101 1.83 -16.77 3.49
C PHE A 101 1.17 -18.07 3.09
N GLN A 102 0.03 -18.37 3.74
CA GLN A 102 -0.79 -19.54 3.47
C GLN A 102 -2.12 -19.14 2.82
N VAL A 103 -2.70 -20.06 2.05
CA VAL A 103 -4.04 -19.88 1.47
C VAL A 103 -5.08 -19.79 2.59
N GLY A 104 -6.05 -18.88 2.44
CA GLY A 104 -7.07 -18.59 3.46
C GLY A 104 -6.63 -17.60 4.54
N GLU A 105 -5.35 -17.24 4.59
CA GLU A 105 -4.83 -16.25 5.55
C GLU A 105 -5.35 -14.84 5.24
N LYS A 106 -5.66 -14.05 6.28
CA LYS A 106 -6.07 -12.64 6.10
C LYS A 106 -4.88 -11.72 6.21
N VAL A 107 -4.79 -10.78 5.28
CA VAL A 107 -3.69 -9.83 5.16
C VAL A 107 -4.16 -8.39 5.03
N ASP A 108 -3.36 -7.46 5.55
CA ASP A 108 -3.54 -6.02 5.36
C ASP A 108 -2.62 -5.54 4.24
N VAL A 109 -3.18 -4.82 3.29
CA VAL A 109 -2.48 -4.40 2.08
C VAL A 109 -2.41 -2.89 1.98
N SER A 110 -1.20 -2.34 2.01
CA SER A 110 -0.94 -0.91 1.90
C SER A 110 -0.30 -0.57 0.55
N GLY A 111 -0.77 0.48 -0.08
CA GLY A 111 -0.21 1.01 -1.32
C GLY A 111 -0.49 2.49 -1.51
N ILE A 112 0.08 3.07 -2.54
CA ILE A 112 -0.22 4.45 -2.94
C ILE A 112 -1.40 4.42 -3.91
N SER A 113 -2.48 5.10 -3.56
CA SER A 113 -3.69 5.17 -4.38
C SER A 113 -3.43 5.88 -5.72
N LYS A 114 -4.27 5.63 -6.72
CA LYS A 114 -4.19 6.36 -7.99
C LYS A 114 -4.46 7.85 -7.76
N GLY A 115 -3.57 8.71 -8.26
CA GLY A 115 -3.79 10.16 -8.24
C GLY A 115 -5.01 10.55 -9.08
N LYS A 116 -5.80 11.50 -8.58
CA LYS A 116 -6.99 12.03 -9.24
C LYS A 116 -6.89 13.54 -9.49
N GLY A 117 -5.73 14.12 -9.20
CA GLY A 117 -5.46 15.55 -9.33
C GLY A 117 -6.30 16.41 -8.38
N PHE A 118 -6.52 17.66 -8.74
CA PHE A 118 -7.36 18.57 -7.99
C PHE A 118 -8.84 18.27 -8.26
N GLN A 119 -9.61 17.98 -7.22
CA GLN A 119 -11.01 17.57 -7.33
C GLN A 119 -11.93 18.49 -6.52
N GLY A 120 -13.14 18.70 -7.07
CA GLY A 120 -14.23 19.40 -6.38
C GLY A 120 -14.87 18.55 -5.28
N ASN A 121 -15.67 19.23 -4.44
CA ASN A 121 -16.28 18.63 -3.25
C ASN A 121 -17.17 17.43 -3.54
N VAL A 122 -17.89 17.45 -4.67
CA VAL A 122 -18.77 16.35 -5.07
C VAL A 122 -17.99 15.03 -5.20
N LYS A 123 -16.85 15.05 -5.89
CA LYS A 123 -16.03 13.85 -6.08
C LYS A 123 -15.14 13.53 -4.88
N ARG A 124 -14.59 14.56 -4.23
CA ARG A 124 -13.62 14.39 -3.14
C ARG A 124 -14.27 13.94 -1.84
N HIS A 125 -15.48 14.46 -1.55
CA HIS A 125 -16.14 14.25 -0.27
C HIS A 125 -17.56 13.69 -0.38
N GLY A 126 -18.04 13.39 -1.58
CA GLY A 126 -19.38 12.83 -1.79
C GLY A 126 -20.51 13.83 -1.54
N HIS A 127 -20.26 15.13 -1.67
CA HIS A 127 -21.32 16.13 -1.51
C HIS A 127 -22.37 16.00 -2.61
N SER A 128 -23.63 16.27 -2.27
CA SER A 128 -24.71 16.37 -3.23
C SER A 128 -24.50 17.56 -4.18
N ARG A 129 -24.98 17.43 -5.39
CA ARG A 129 -25.06 18.53 -6.36
C ARG A 129 -26.30 19.38 -6.10
N GLY A 130 -26.27 20.65 -6.50
CA GLY A 130 -27.44 21.52 -6.50
C GLY A 130 -28.43 21.15 -7.61
N GLY A 131 -29.60 21.81 -7.63
CA GLY A 131 -30.60 21.65 -8.67
C GLY A 131 -30.04 21.92 -10.06
N MET A 132 -30.48 21.18 -11.07
CA MET A 132 -30.01 21.27 -12.44
C MET A 132 -31.00 22.02 -13.34
N SER A 133 -32.19 22.34 -12.86
CA SER A 133 -33.32 22.99 -13.56
C SER A 133 -33.90 24.09 -12.71
N HIS A 134 -35.04 24.66 -13.14
CA HIS A 134 -35.75 25.74 -12.44
C HIS A 134 -34.88 26.97 -12.15
N GLY A 135 -33.98 27.36 -13.08
CA GLY A 135 -33.15 28.57 -12.95
C GLY A 135 -31.99 28.46 -11.96
N SER A 136 -31.73 27.28 -11.40
CA SER A 136 -30.59 27.08 -10.50
C SER A 136 -29.27 27.34 -11.22
N LYS A 137 -28.37 28.15 -10.63
CA LYS A 137 -27.00 28.41 -11.09
C LYS A 137 -25.96 27.72 -10.21
N PHE A 138 -26.41 26.85 -9.27
CA PHE A 138 -25.55 26.34 -8.22
C PHE A 138 -24.94 24.95 -8.52
N HIS A 139 -25.39 24.25 -9.49
CA HIS A 139 -25.05 22.92 -10.02
C HIS A 139 -24.04 22.09 -9.17
N ARG A 140 -22.75 22.37 -9.29
CA ARG A 140 -21.65 21.64 -8.65
C ARG A 140 -20.83 22.49 -7.68
N ARG A 141 -21.32 23.67 -7.32
CA ARG A 141 -20.64 24.55 -6.38
C ARG A 141 -20.76 24.04 -4.96
N ARG A 142 -19.80 24.43 -4.15
CA ARG A 142 -19.83 24.20 -2.72
C ARG A 142 -20.84 25.13 -2.06
N GLY A 143 -21.58 24.64 -1.08
CA GLY A 143 -22.51 25.44 -0.29
C GLY A 143 -21.83 26.43 0.66
N SER A 144 -22.52 26.85 1.69
CA SER A 144 -22.04 27.78 2.71
C SER A 144 -20.71 27.33 3.30
N LEU A 145 -19.88 28.30 3.67
CA LEU A 145 -18.56 28.11 4.29
C LEU A 145 -18.59 28.18 5.81
N GLY A 146 -19.73 28.54 6.40
CA GLY A 146 -19.89 28.65 7.85
C GLY A 146 -20.93 29.68 8.28
N ALA A 147 -21.03 29.88 9.58
CA ALA A 147 -21.94 30.84 10.23
C ALA A 147 -21.29 32.22 10.30
N SER A 148 -21.47 33.03 9.27
CA SER A 148 -21.09 34.44 9.14
C SER A 148 -20.52 35.14 10.42
N ALA A 149 -21.32 35.95 11.09
CA ALA A 149 -20.90 36.78 12.23
C ALA A 149 -20.48 35.98 13.48
N GLY A 150 -21.01 34.76 13.69
CA GLY A 150 -20.70 33.97 14.90
C GLY A 150 -19.30 33.46 15.00
N VAL A 151 -18.66 33.13 13.87
CA VAL A 151 -17.30 32.53 13.84
C VAL A 151 -16.29 33.38 13.06
N GLY A 152 -16.75 34.19 12.09
CA GLY A 152 -15.93 35.09 11.28
C GLY A 152 -14.84 34.42 10.43
N LYS A 153 -14.75 33.09 10.42
CA LYS A 153 -13.72 32.31 9.69
C LYS A 153 -14.25 30.95 9.24
N VAL A 154 -13.58 30.35 8.25
CA VAL A 154 -13.83 28.97 7.86
C VAL A 154 -13.19 28.03 8.89
N VAL A 155 -13.96 27.13 9.49
CA VAL A 155 -13.49 26.21 10.52
C VAL A 155 -12.50 25.21 9.93
N LYS A 156 -11.47 24.83 10.71
CA LYS A 156 -10.52 23.78 10.34
C LYS A 156 -11.25 22.46 10.06
N GLY A 157 -10.75 21.69 9.09
CA GLY A 157 -11.35 20.41 8.71
C GLY A 157 -12.58 20.51 7.81
N THR A 158 -13.03 21.73 7.47
CA THR A 158 -14.14 21.91 6.53
C THR A 158 -13.82 21.28 5.18
N LYS A 159 -14.73 20.41 4.71
CA LYS A 159 -14.57 19.65 3.46
C LYS A 159 -14.55 20.56 2.24
N ASN A 160 -13.38 20.79 1.66
CA ASN A 160 -13.14 21.65 0.51
C ASN A 160 -12.59 20.87 -0.69
N HIS A 161 -12.62 21.53 -1.86
CA HIS A 161 -11.87 21.08 -3.04
C HIS A 161 -10.36 21.02 -2.73
N GLY A 162 -9.62 20.20 -3.47
CA GLY A 162 -8.18 20.03 -3.28
C GLY A 162 -7.66 18.75 -3.93
N HIS A 163 -6.40 18.47 -3.66
CA HIS A 163 -5.74 17.24 -4.13
C HIS A 163 -6.46 16.00 -3.64
N MET A 164 -6.63 15.01 -4.52
CA MET A 164 -7.25 13.73 -4.22
C MET A 164 -6.41 12.59 -4.79
N GLY A 165 -6.29 11.52 -4.01
CA GLY A 165 -5.46 10.37 -4.39
C GLY A 165 -3.96 10.62 -4.24
N ASN A 166 -3.13 9.69 -4.75
CA ASN A 166 -1.68 9.65 -4.55
C ASN A 166 -1.28 9.70 -3.07
N GLU A 167 -2.08 9.07 -2.25
CA GLU A 167 -1.90 8.95 -0.81
C GLU A 167 -1.79 7.49 -0.40
N LYS A 168 -1.13 7.23 0.74
CA LYS A 168 -1.02 5.89 1.28
C LYS A 168 -2.38 5.44 1.81
N VAL A 169 -2.89 4.35 1.24
CA VAL A 169 -4.15 3.71 1.65
C VAL A 169 -3.86 2.27 2.06
N THR A 170 -4.52 1.81 3.10
CA THR A 170 -4.47 0.41 3.55
C THR A 170 -5.85 -0.20 3.44
N VAL A 171 -5.94 -1.33 2.78
CA VAL A 171 -7.13 -2.20 2.76
C VAL A 171 -6.87 -3.33 3.73
N LEU A 172 -7.78 -3.52 4.67
CA LEU A 172 -7.65 -4.48 5.76
C LEU A 172 -8.34 -5.81 5.41
N ASN A 173 -7.85 -6.89 6.02
CA ASN A 173 -8.49 -8.21 6.02
C ASN A 173 -8.78 -8.80 4.62
N LEU A 174 -7.88 -8.61 3.65
CA LEU A 174 -7.98 -9.30 2.37
C LEU A 174 -7.56 -10.77 2.53
N GLU A 175 -8.31 -11.66 1.92
CA GLU A 175 -8.06 -13.10 1.94
C GLU A 175 -7.04 -13.50 0.87
N VAL A 176 -6.10 -14.36 1.22
CA VAL A 176 -5.14 -14.98 0.30
C VAL A 176 -5.83 -16.16 -0.39
N VAL A 177 -6.09 -16.03 -1.69
CA VAL A 177 -6.78 -17.07 -2.48
C VAL A 177 -5.80 -18.14 -2.95
N ARG A 178 -4.60 -17.73 -3.37
CA ARG A 178 -3.58 -18.65 -3.89
C ARG A 178 -2.19 -18.06 -3.69
N VAL A 179 -1.23 -18.92 -3.39
CA VAL A 179 0.20 -18.60 -3.37
C VAL A 179 0.89 -19.53 -4.38
N ASP A 180 1.70 -18.96 -5.27
CA ASP A 180 2.48 -19.67 -6.26
C ASP A 180 3.96 -19.28 -6.05
N ALA A 181 4.69 -20.16 -5.37
CA ALA A 181 6.09 -19.94 -5.02
C ALA A 181 7.00 -19.98 -6.27
N ASP A 182 6.70 -20.83 -7.25
CA ASP A 182 7.52 -20.97 -8.46
C ASP A 182 7.53 -19.70 -9.30
N LYS A 183 6.36 -19.03 -9.37
CA LYS A 183 6.17 -17.78 -10.11
C LYS A 183 6.35 -16.54 -9.24
N ASN A 184 6.59 -16.73 -7.94
CA ASN A 184 6.66 -15.65 -6.95
C ASN A 184 5.42 -14.73 -6.97
N VAL A 185 4.23 -15.35 -7.00
CA VAL A 185 2.94 -14.65 -7.13
C VAL A 185 2.03 -14.98 -5.97
N ILE A 186 1.31 -13.96 -5.47
CA ILE A 186 0.24 -14.09 -4.50
C ILE A 186 -1.05 -13.49 -5.07
N LEU A 187 -2.15 -14.21 -4.98
CA LEU A 187 -3.47 -13.79 -5.40
C LEU A 187 -4.29 -13.41 -4.17
N LEU A 188 -4.75 -12.16 -4.12
CA LEU A 188 -5.58 -11.64 -3.04
C LEU A 188 -6.99 -11.40 -3.53
N LYS A 189 -7.99 -11.80 -2.75
CA LYS A 189 -9.41 -11.57 -3.04
C LYS A 189 -9.72 -10.09 -3.02
N GLY A 190 -10.27 -9.57 -4.11
CA GLY A 190 -10.73 -8.20 -4.23
C GLY A 190 -9.70 -7.20 -4.73
N ALA A 191 -9.95 -5.92 -4.46
CA ALA A 191 -9.18 -4.80 -4.98
C ALA A 191 -8.04 -4.39 -4.06
N VAL A 192 -6.90 -4.04 -4.65
CA VAL A 192 -5.70 -3.54 -3.97
C VAL A 192 -5.41 -2.11 -4.43
N PRO A 193 -5.00 -1.19 -3.54
CA PRO A 193 -4.75 0.20 -3.90
C PRO A 193 -3.63 0.36 -4.94
N GLY A 194 -3.73 1.39 -5.74
CA GLY A 194 -2.70 1.83 -6.68
C GLY A 194 -2.82 1.32 -8.12
N PRO A 195 -1.97 1.83 -9.01
CA PRO A 195 -1.89 1.43 -10.41
C PRO A 195 -1.17 0.09 -10.59
N LYS A 196 -1.24 -0.48 -11.81
CA LYS A 196 -0.35 -1.58 -12.23
C LYS A 196 1.11 -1.15 -12.05
N LYS A 197 1.99 -2.08 -11.70
CA LYS A 197 3.41 -1.88 -11.37
C LYS A 197 3.66 -1.05 -10.09
N GLY A 198 2.62 -0.62 -9.37
CA GLY A 198 2.75 0.06 -8.08
C GLY A 198 3.32 -0.85 -7.01
N LEU A 199 4.15 -0.26 -6.11
CA LEU A 199 4.67 -0.96 -4.94
C LEU A 199 3.57 -1.17 -3.91
N ILE A 200 3.44 -2.39 -3.46
CA ILE A 200 2.46 -2.83 -2.46
C ILE A 200 3.22 -3.43 -1.27
N LYS A 201 2.79 -3.08 -0.07
CA LYS A 201 3.22 -3.69 1.19
C LYS A 201 2.09 -4.59 1.70
N ILE A 202 2.37 -5.87 1.84
CA ILE A 202 1.46 -6.87 2.39
C ILE A 202 1.98 -7.21 3.77
N ARG A 203 1.10 -7.30 4.75
CA ARG A 203 1.42 -7.77 6.09
C ARG A 203 0.28 -8.64 6.62
N GLU A 204 0.59 -9.48 7.56
CA GLU A 204 -0.42 -10.22 8.33
C GLU A 204 -1.45 -9.25 8.92
N ALA A 205 -2.73 -9.61 8.89
CA ALA A 205 -3.80 -8.78 9.43
C ALA A 205 -3.65 -8.60 10.94
N VAL A 206 -3.71 -7.35 11.39
CA VAL A 206 -3.62 -7.01 12.82
C VAL A 206 -4.85 -7.47 13.58
N ARG A 207 -6.04 -7.35 12.95
CA ARG A 207 -7.30 -7.83 13.50
C ARG A 207 -7.77 -9.01 12.67
N LYS A 208 -7.61 -10.21 13.22
CA LYS A 208 -8.24 -11.40 12.67
C LYS A 208 -9.70 -11.35 13.16
N ASN A 209 -10.65 -11.02 12.28
CA ASN A 209 -12.06 -11.28 12.61
C ASN A 209 -12.20 -12.77 12.88
N LYS A 210 -12.62 -13.08 14.08
CA LYS A 210 -12.99 -14.44 14.49
C LYS A 210 -14.16 -14.95 13.65
#